data_3ddfced0ff85ea76f54769338b364254
#
_entry.id   3ddfced0ff85ea76f54769338b364254
#
_cell.length_a   1.000
_cell.length_b   1.000
_cell.length_c   1.000
_cell.angle_alpha   90.00
_cell.angle_beta   90.00
_cell.angle_gamma   90.00
#
_symmetry.space_group_name_H-M   'P 1'
#
loop_
_entity.id
_entity.type
_entity.pdbx_description
1 polymer ?
#
loop_
_entity_poly.entity_id
_entity_poly.type
_entity_poly.pdbx_seq_one_letter_code
_entity_poly.pdbx_strand_id
1 'polypeptide(L)'
;MGTNHKPSAEERLQQWIKPELLEASAYHVPDADGFIKLDAMENPYLLPDELRDKMLEVITGAEINRYPDPDASKLKQSLRKIMDIPEDMAIILGNGSDELIQIIALAVAHSGKTILAPQPGFVMYKIVADTVGARFIGVDLNRDDFSLDSEAMLSAINQYQPAVVFLAYPNNPTGNLFDENTISEIIDAAPGLVVLDEAYSSFSEKSFMQRLGAFDNLLVMRTLSKSGLAGLRLGILIGPALWLDQLDKLRLPYNINTLSQKLAELILSRYDILQQQAEIIRSNRSKLFKQLQGIEGVSPWHSSANFILFKMTNTSADVISAALIERGILIKNVSGSFPALKDCLRVTVGTVDENEAFIVALKLAISS
;
A
#
# COMPACT_ATOMS: atom_id res chain seq x y z
N MET A 1 39.81 -15.71 41.18
CA MET A 1 40.14 -15.13 39.89
C MET A 1 38.93 -15.31 38.99
N GLY A 2 38.11 -14.27 38.86
CA GLY A 2 36.95 -14.33 37.96
C GLY A 2 37.43 -14.27 36.50
N THR A 3 37.16 -15.28 35.73
CA THR A 3 37.38 -15.27 34.30
C THR A 3 36.52 -14.17 33.68
N ASN A 4 37.16 -13.08 33.25
CA ASN A 4 36.50 -12.03 32.44
C ASN A 4 36.05 -12.66 31.11
N HIS A 5 34.94 -13.37 31.13
CA HIS A 5 34.34 -13.89 29.88
C HIS A 5 33.81 -12.69 29.09
N LYS A 6 34.44 -12.36 27.98
CA LYS A 6 33.90 -11.40 27.03
C LYS A 6 32.74 -12.09 26.29
N PRO A 7 31.53 -11.50 26.32
CA PRO A 7 30.40 -12.12 25.64
C PRO A 7 30.70 -12.27 24.15
N SER A 8 30.28 -13.39 23.56
CA SER A 8 30.36 -13.68 22.13
C SER A 8 29.50 -12.69 21.33
N ALA A 9 29.65 -12.68 20.00
CA ALA A 9 28.79 -11.86 19.13
C ALA A 9 27.33 -12.28 19.24
N GLU A 10 27.03 -13.57 19.35
CA GLU A 10 25.69 -14.14 19.54
C GLU A 10 25.07 -13.73 20.87
N GLU A 11 25.83 -13.84 21.97
CA GLU A 11 25.37 -13.41 23.29
C GLU A 11 25.03 -11.91 23.30
N ARG A 12 25.83 -11.07 22.64
CA ARG A 12 25.55 -9.63 22.49
C ARG A 12 24.31 -9.37 21.65
N LEU A 13 24.14 -10.08 20.53
CA LEU A 13 22.99 -9.97 19.64
C LEU A 13 21.71 -10.30 20.41
N GLN A 14 21.68 -11.39 21.15
CA GLN A 14 20.58 -11.82 22.00
C GLN A 14 20.27 -10.81 23.13
N GLN A 15 21.28 -10.16 23.67
CA GLN A 15 21.13 -9.21 24.76
C GLN A 15 20.57 -7.85 24.28
N TRP A 16 20.94 -7.40 23.06
CA TRP A 16 20.70 -6.02 22.64
C TRP A 16 19.65 -5.87 21.52
N ILE A 17 19.39 -6.90 20.77
CA ILE A 17 18.34 -6.88 19.74
C ILE A 17 17.02 -7.35 20.35
N LYS A 18 15.92 -6.66 20.00
CA LYS A 18 14.58 -7.06 20.43
C LYS A 18 14.28 -8.50 20.03
N PRO A 19 13.72 -9.34 20.92
CA PRO A 19 13.39 -10.74 20.61
C PRO A 19 12.54 -10.90 19.35
N GLU A 20 11.56 -10.01 19.17
CA GLU A 20 10.65 -10.03 18.01
C GLU A 20 11.39 -9.82 16.69
N LEU A 21 12.50 -9.06 16.69
CA LEU A 21 13.34 -8.87 15.52
C LEU A 21 14.25 -10.05 15.22
N LEU A 22 14.66 -10.79 16.27
CA LEU A 22 15.47 -12.02 16.09
C LEU A 22 14.66 -13.14 15.45
N GLU A 23 13.35 -13.17 15.69
CA GLU A 23 12.43 -14.16 15.13
C GLU A 23 11.88 -13.73 13.75
N ALA A 24 11.95 -12.45 13.42
CA ALA A 24 11.42 -11.91 12.17
C ALA A 24 12.31 -12.28 10.98
N SER A 25 11.69 -12.53 9.83
CA SER A 25 12.37 -12.64 8.55
C SER A 25 12.33 -11.31 7.80
N ALA A 26 13.40 -10.97 7.10
CA ALA A 26 13.41 -9.82 6.20
C ALA A 26 12.33 -9.99 5.11
N TYR A 27 11.68 -8.89 4.75
CA TYR A 27 10.71 -8.91 3.66
C TYR A 27 11.42 -9.28 2.35
N HIS A 28 11.01 -10.39 1.76
CA HIS A 28 11.61 -10.90 0.51
C HIS A 28 10.81 -10.43 -0.70
N VAL A 29 11.50 -9.81 -1.65
CA VAL A 29 10.96 -9.48 -2.97
C VAL A 29 11.50 -10.49 -3.96
N PRO A 30 10.65 -11.24 -4.69
CA PRO A 30 11.12 -12.16 -5.72
C PRO A 30 11.88 -11.43 -6.82
N ASP A 31 12.89 -12.08 -7.39
CA ASP A 31 13.50 -11.61 -8.61
C ASP A 31 12.50 -11.75 -9.76
N ALA A 32 12.35 -10.70 -10.55
CA ALA A 32 11.37 -10.64 -11.63
C ALA A 32 11.99 -10.59 -13.02
N ASP A 33 13.32 -10.73 -13.13
CA ASP A 33 14.02 -10.72 -14.41
C ASP A 33 13.53 -11.85 -15.32
N GLY A 34 13.09 -11.49 -16.53
CA GLY A 34 12.57 -12.42 -17.52
C GLY A 34 11.10 -12.83 -17.34
N PHE A 35 10.42 -12.30 -16.32
CA PHE A 35 9.00 -12.56 -16.07
C PHE A 35 8.09 -11.44 -16.58
N ILE A 36 6.88 -11.79 -16.98
CA ILE A 36 5.75 -10.86 -17.00
C ILE A 36 5.36 -10.60 -15.55
N LYS A 37 5.68 -9.39 -15.04
CA LYS A 37 5.59 -9.02 -13.62
C LYS A 37 4.22 -8.49 -13.26
N LEU A 38 3.37 -9.32 -12.66
CA LEU A 38 2.00 -8.99 -12.26
C LEU A 38 1.75 -9.19 -10.75
N ASP A 39 2.76 -9.02 -9.92
CA ASP A 39 2.72 -9.30 -8.47
C ASP A 39 2.64 -8.05 -7.57
N ALA A 40 3.20 -6.91 -8.01
CA ALA A 40 3.48 -5.75 -7.16
C ALA A 40 2.54 -4.54 -7.37
N MET A 41 1.46 -4.70 -8.12
CA MET A 41 0.48 -3.63 -8.38
C MET A 41 1.13 -2.37 -8.96
N GLU A 42 2.10 -2.54 -9.86
CA GLU A 42 2.74 -1.44 -10.60
C GLU A 42 1.89 -1.04 -11.81
N ASN A 43 2.09 0.17 -12.30
CA ASN A 43 1.53 0.61 -13.57
C ASN A 43 2.43 0.07 -14.71
N PRO A 44 1.89 -0.70 -15.67
CA PRO A 44 2.69 -1.31 -16.73
C PRO A 44 3.09 -0.34 -17.84
N TYR A 45 2.52 0.86 -17.87
CA TYR A 45 2.73 1.82 -18.95
C TYR A 45 3.91 2.75 -18.66
N LEU A 46 4.79 2.90 -19.65
CA LEU A 46 5.87 3.88 -19.60
C LEU A 46 5.33 5.31 -19.82
N LEU A 47 6.09 6.28 -19.35
CA LEU A 47 5.85 7.68 -19.70
C LEU A 47 6.20 7.92 -21.18
N PRO A 48 5.49 8.86 -21.88
CA PRO A 48 5.80 9.21 -23.26
C PRO A 48 7.24 9.72 -23.45
N ASP A 49 7.81 9.48 -24.63
CA ASP A 49 9.20 9.82 -24.93
C ASP A 49 9.49 11.31 -24.72
N GLU A 50 8.60 12.21 -25.16
CA GLU A 50 8.75 13.66 -24.92
C GLU A 50 8.91 14.01 -23.44
N LEU A 51 8.19 13.33 -22.56
CA LEU A 51 8.31 13.57 -21.12
C LEU A 51 9.58 12.95 -20.56
N ARG A 52 9.99 11.80 -21.09
CA ARG A 52 11.26 11.14 -20.71
C ARG A 52 12.47 11.98 -21.11
N ASP A 53 12.43 12.65 -22.27
CA ASP A 53 13.49 13.57 -22.72
C ASP A 53 13.61 14.77 -21.75
N LYS A 54 12.49 15.36 -21.36
CA LYS A 54 12.47 16.41 -20.32
C LYS A 54 12.99 15.94 -18.96
N MET A 55 12.76 14.67 -18.60
CA MET A 55 13.33 14.09 -17.39
C MET A 55 14.87 14.05 -17.45
N LEU A 56 15.47 13.77 -18.59
CA LEU A 56 16.93 13.82 -18.77
C LEU A 56 17.48 15.23 -18.53
N GLU A 57 16.80 16.28 -19.02
CA GLU A 57 17.18 17.67 -18.76
C GLU A 57 17.12 17.99 -17.25
N VAL A 58 16.08 17.53 -16.56
CA VAL A 58 15.93 17.70 -15.10
C VAL A 58 17.04 16.99 -14.35
N ILE A 59 17.38 15.75 -14.75
CA ILE A 59 18.44 14.96 -14.10
C ILE A 59 19.81 15.64 -14.28
N THR A 60 20.14 16.08 -15.51
CA THR A 60 21.42 16.72 -15.81
C THR A 60 21.56 18.11 -15.15
N GLY A 61 20.45 18.82 -14.97
CA GLY A 61 20.42 20.13 -14.29
C GLY A 61 20.27 20.04 -12.75
N ALA A 62 20.23 18.85 -12.18
CA ALA A 62 20.04 18.70 -10.73
C ALA A 62 21.37 18.86 -9.96
N GLU A 63 21.38 19.73 -8.97
CA GLU A 63 22.51 19.92 -8.04
C GLU A 63 22.54 18.82 -6.98
N ILE A 64 22.95 17.60 -7.35
CA ILE A 64 22.97 16.43 -6.46
C ILE A 64 23.99 16.53 -5.31
N ASN A 65 24.88 17.51 -5.36
CA ASN A 65 25.85 17.86 -4.30
C ASN A 65 25.25 18.76 -3.22
N ARG A 66 23.98 19.12 -3.31
CA ARG A 66 23.24 19.95 -2.34
C ARG A 66 22.05 19.19 -1.77
N TYR A 67 21.68 19.52 -0.54
CA TYR A 67 20.43 19.03 0.05
C TYR A 67 19.22 19.56 -0.72
N PRO A 68 18.14 18.76 -0.84
CA PRO A 68 16.88 19.22 -1.43
C PRO A 68 16.17 20.26 -0.57
N ASP A 69 15.08 20.83 -1.09
CA ASP A 69 14.12 21.59 -0.28
C ASP A 69 13.57 20.68 0.85
N PRO A 70 13.83 21.02 2.13
CA PRO A 70 13.41 20.17 3.25
C PRO A 70 11.89 20.00 3.35
N ASP A 71 11.13 20.98 2.87
CA ASP A 71 9.67 21.00 2.90
C ASP A 71 9.04 20.48 1.62
N ALA A 72 9.82 20.29 0.55
CA ALA A 72 9.34 19.96 -0.79
C ALA A 72 8.17 20.86 -1.23
N SER A 73 8.28 22.17 -0.98
CA SER A 73 7.20 23.17 -1.03
C SER A 73 6.49 23.21 -2.39
N LYS A 74 7.28 23.20 -3.48
CA LYS A 74 6.74 23.20 -4.86
C LYS A 74 5.99 21.92 -5.17
N LEU A 75 6.53 20.78 -4.74
CA LEU A 75 5.88 19.49 -4.91
C LEU A 75 4.56 19.43 -4.13
N LYS A 76 4.53 19.89 -2.87
CA LYS A 76 3.29 19.97 -2.08
C LYS A 76 2.24 20.86 -2.74
N GLN A 77 2.63 22.02 -3.32
CA GLN A 77 1.71 22.88 -4.06
C GLN A 77 1.11 22.17 -5.29
N SER A 78 1.93 21.46 -6.06
CA SER A 78 1.47 20.68 -7.21
C SER A 78 0.51 19.57 -6.78
N LEU A 79 0.82 18.83 -5.72
CA LEU A 79 -0.03 17.77 -5.16
C LEU A 79 -1.35 18.32 -4.66
N ARG A 80 -1.34 19.47 -3.94
CA ARG A 80 -2.56 20.13 -3.48
C ARG A 80 -3.52 20.40 -4.63
N LYS A 81 -3.00 20.98 -5.71
CA LYS A 81 -3.80 21.31 -6.90
C LYS A 81 -4.37 20.09 -7.61
N ILE A 82 -3.56 19.04 -7.86
CA ILE A 82 -4.00 17.88 -8.65
C ILE A 82 -4.88 16.90 -7.87
N MET A 83 -4.80 16.92 -6.54
CA MET A 83 -5.57 16.04 -5.66
C MET A 83 -6.75 16.76 -4.99
N ASP A 84 -7.00 18.04 -5.33
CA ASP A 84 -8.04 18.89 -4.73
C ASP A 84 -7.99 18.88 -3.19
N ILE A 85 -6.76 18.98 -2.62
CA ILE A 85 -6.56 18.99 -1.17
C ILE A 85 -7.04 20.34 -0.61
N PRO A 86 -7.95 20.36 0.39
CA PRO A 86 -8.42 21.58 1.00
C PRO A 86 -7.27 22.44 1.57
N GLU A 87 -7.41 23.77 1.47
CA GLU A 87 -6.34 24.72 1.86
C GLU A 87 -5.99 24.67 3.36
N ASP A 88 -6.96 24.34 4.20
CA ASP A 88 -6.81 24.20 5.65
C ASP A 88 -6.20 22.86 6.09
N MET A 89 -5.96 21.94 5.16
CA MET A 89 -5.30 20.66 5.44
C MET A 89 -3.80 20.75 5.25
N ALA A 90 -3.04 20.17 6.16
CA ALA A 90 -1.59 20.03 6.05
C ALA A 90 -1.22 18.81 5.18
N ILE A 91 0.02 18.81 4.68
CA ILE A 91 0.60 17.72 3.86
C ILE A 91 1.96 17.34 4.41
N ILE A 92 2.18 16.04 4.67
CA ILE A 92 3.51 15.46 4.92
C ILE A 92 3.84 14.51 3.77
N LEU A 93 5.09 14.53 3.32
CA LEU A 93 5.61 13.61 2.33
C LEU A 93 6.53 12.58 3.00
N GLY A 94 6.36 11.31 2.60
CA GLY A 94 7.20 10.19 3.01
C GLY A 94 7.90 9.52 1.82
N ASN A 95 8.97 8.80 2.10
CA ASN A 95 9.68 7.98 1.12
C ASN A 95 8.88 6.68 0.83
N GLY A 96 7.73 6.86 0.20
CA GLY A 96 6.65 5.90 0.08
C GLY A 96 5.66 5.99 1.25
N SER A 97 4.48 5.37 1.10
CA SER A 97 3.49 5.28 2.18
C SER A 97 4.00 4.46 3.38
N ASP A 98 4.93 3.54 3.17
CA ASP A 98 5.50 2.71 4.24
C ASP A 98 6.24 3.55 5.29
N GLU A 99 6.99 4.61 4.88
CA GLU A 99 7.60 5.56 5.82
C GLU A 99 6.54 6.32 6.62
N LEU A 100 5.43 6.70 5.99
CA LEU A 100 4.33 7.39 6.68
C LEU A 100 3.64 6.49 7.70
N ILE A 101 3.41 5.21 7.37
CA ILE A 101 2.90 4.22 8.32
C ILE A 101 3.87 4.10 9.51
N GLN A 102 5.17 4.06 9.25
CA GLN A 102 6.19 3.99 10.30
C GLN A 102 6.20 5.25 11.19
N ILE A 103 6.12 6.43 10.61
CA ILE A 103 6.04 7.70 11.34
C ILE A 103 4.80 7.72 12.24
N ILE A 104 3.63 7.33 11.73
CA ILE A 104 2.38 7.26 12.51
C ILE A 104 2.53 6.26 13.64
N ALA A 105 3.04 5.06 13.37
CA ALA A 105 3.23 4.03 14.37
C ALA A 105 4.22 4.47 15.46
N LEU A 106 5.33 5.10 15.10
CA LEU A 106 6.31 5.66 16.06
C LEU A 106 5.70 6.73 16.94
N ALA A 107 4.82 7.59 16.41
CA ALA A 107 4.17 8.64 17.19
C ALA A 107 3.29 8.08 18.32
N VAL A 108 2.72 6.90 18.10
CA VAL A 108 1.80 6.26 19.06
C VAL A 108 2.43 5.07 19.82
N ALA A 109 3.67 4.68 19.46
CA ALA A 109 4.38 3.55 20.06
C ALA A 109 4.86 3.85 21.49
N HIS A 110 3.92 3.88 22.42
CA HIS A 110 4.23 3.94 23.84
C HIS A 110 3.40 2.90 24.61
N SER A 111 3.80 2.60 25.84
CA SER A 111 3.29 1.48 26.62
C SER A 111 1.76 1.33 26.59
N GLY A 112 1.30 0.15 26.16
CA GLY A 112 -0.11 -0.24 26.17
C GLY A 112 -0.97 0.31 25.04
N LYS A 113 -0.41 1.06 24.07
CA LYS A 113 -1.17 1.55 22.92
C LYS A 113 -1.30 0.51 21.83
N THR A 114 -2.44 0.54 21.14
CA THR A 114 -2.80 -0.42 20.11
C THR A 114 -2.97 0.25 18.75
N ILE A 115 -2.62 -0.51 17.71
CA ILE A 115 -2.92 -0.21 16.32
C ILE A 115 -3.92 -1.26 15.83
N LEU A 116 -5.03 -0.84 15.25
CA LEU A 116 -6.10 -1.70 14.80
C LEU A 116 -6.25 -1.61 13.28
N ALA A 117 -6.49 -2.74 12.63
CA ALA A 117 -6.85 -2.79 11.21
C ALA A 117 -7.72 -4.02 10.90
N PRO A 118 -8.56 -3.97 9.85
CA PRO A 118 -9.27 -5.16 9.37
C PRO A 118 -8.30 -6.18 8.74
N GLN A 119 -8.67 -7.46 8.80
CA GLN A 119 -7.96 -8.60 8.22
C GLN A 119 -8.91 -9.47 7.35
N PRO A 120 -8.46 -9.93 6.17
CA PRO A 120 -7.17 -9.69 5.54
C PRO A 120 -7.00 -8.24 5.11
N GLY A 121 -5.80 -7.68 5.35
CA GLY A 121 -5.46 -6.29 5.06
C GLY A 121 -3.99 -6.13 4.64
N PHE A 122 -3.54 -4.90 4.50
CA PHE A 122 -2.16 -4.63 4.13
C PHE A 122 -1.20 -5.02 5.25
N VAL A 123 -0.34 -6.00 4.97
CA VAL A 123 0.52 -6.66 5.98
C VAL A 123 1.48 -5.71 6.70
N MET A 124 1.84 -4.57 6.05
CA MET A 124 2.78 -3.62 6.62
C MET A 124 2.26 -2.95 7.90
N TYR A 125 0.95 -2.82 8.10
CA TYR A 125 0.41 -2.28 9.34
C TYR A 125 0.84 -3.10 10.56
N LYS A 126 0.73 -4.44 10.44
CA LYS A 126 1.18 -5.35 11.50
C LYS A 126 2.71 -5.36 11.62
N ILE A 127 3.43 -5.49 10.50
CA ILE A 127 4.90 -5.56 10.50
C ILE A 127 5.49 -4.31 11.17
N VAL A 128 4.97 -3.13 10.82
CA VAL A 128 5.46 -1.87 11.42
C VAL A 128 5.06 -1.78 12.89
N ALA A 129 3.82 -2.15 13.26
CA ALA A 129 3.39 -2.17 14.66
C ALA A 129 4.31 -3.03 15.52
N ASP A 130 4.61 -4.26 15.08
CA ASP A 130 5.52 -5.17 15.76
C ASP A 130 6.94 -4.57 15.87
N THR A 131 7.45 -3.97 14.78
CA THR A 131 8.79 -3.35 14.74
C THR A 131 8.95 -2.23 15.77
N VAL A 132 7.94 -1.37 15.94
CA VAL A 132 7.97 -0.27 16.91
C VAL A 132 7.57 -0.71 18.33
N GLY A 133 7.10 -1.94 18.51
CA GLY A 133 6.66 -2.49 19.81
C GLY A 133 5.25 -2.05 20.19
N ALA A 134 4.42 -1.64 19.22
CA ALA A 134 3.00 -1.39 19.43
C ALA A 134 2.21 -2.70 19.33
N ARG A 135 1.13 -2.84 20.11
CA ARG A 135 0.24 -4.00 20.01
C ARG A 135 -0.63 -3.87 18.76
N PHE A 136 -0.58 -4.86 17.87
CA PHE A 136 -1.48 -4.92 16.71
C PHE A 136 -2.75 -5.73 17.04
N ILE A 137 -3.91 -5.22 16.64
CA ILE A 137 -5.22 -5.87 16.72
C ILE A 137 -5.80 -5.98 15.31
N GLY A 138 -5.95 -7.21 14.83
CA GLY A 138 -6.65 -7.48 13.58
C GLY A 138 -8.12 -7.82 13.84
N VAL A 139 -9.03 -7.27 13.04
CA VAL A 139 -10.46 -7.60 13.08
C VAL A 139 -10.83 -8.27 11.77
N ASP A 140 -11.38 -9.49 11.83
CA ASP A 140 -11.70 -10.25 10.63
C ASP A 140 -12.78 -9.56 9.80
N LEU A 141 -12.56 -9.48 8.48
CA LEU A 141 -13.57 -9.11 7.49
C LEU A 141 -14.57 -10.27 7.30
N ASN A 142 -15.77 -9.96 6.81
CA ASN A 142 -16.72 -10.97 6.40
C ASN A 142 -16.09 -11.89 5.34
N ARG A 143 -16.27 -13.20 5.49
CA ARG A 143 -15.56 -14.20 4.65
C ARG A 143 -16.07 -14.29 3.22
N ASP A 144 -17.32 -13.93 3.00
CA ASP A 144 -17.96 -14.11 1.70
C ASP A 144 -17.60 -13.00 0.71
N ASP A 145 -17.57 -11.76 1.17
CA ASP A 145 -17.43 -10.58 0.33
C ASP A 145 -16.31 -9.61 0.78
N PHE A 146 -15.62 -9.92 1.87
CA PHE A 146 -14.61 -9.07 2.50
C PHE A 146 -15.12 -7.67 2.90
N SER A 147 -16.42 -7.52 3.18
CA SER A 147 -16.95 -6.30 3.78
C SER A 147 -16.50 -6.15 5.23
N LEU A 148 -16.51 -4.92 5.76
CA LEU A 148 -16.29 -4.68 7.18
C LEU A 148 -17.43 -5.30 8.00
N ASP A 149 -17.07 -6.01 9.05
CA ASP A 149 -18.00 -6.33 10.14
C ASP A 149 -18.05 -5.13 11.08
N SER A 150 -19.11 -4.29 10.94
CA SER A 150 -19.28 -3.07 11.72
C SER A 150 -19.34 -3.36 13.22
N GLU A 151 -20.09 -4.37 13.63
CA GLU A 151 -20.24 -4.73 15.05
C GLU A 151 -18.89 -5.18 15.66
N ALA A 152 -18.15 -6.04 14.95
CA ALA A 152 -16.85 -6.50 15.38
C ALA A 152 -15.81 -5.34 15.45
N MET A 153 -15.83 -4.43 14.47
CA MET A 153 -14.94 -3.26 14.45
C MET A 153 -15.24 -2.31 15.62
N LEU A 154 -16.49 -1.95 15.83
CA LEU A 154 -16.90 -1.06 16.92
C LEU A 154 -16.65 -1.69 18.30
N SER A 155 -16.90 -3.00 18.44
CA SER A 155 -16.58 -3.75 19.65
C SER A 155 -15.08 -3.74 19.96
N ALA A 156 -14.23 -3.97 18.94
CA ALA A 156 -12.78 -3.94 19.09
C ALA A 156 -12.28 -2.52 19.44
N ILE A 157 -12.83 -1.48 18.80
CA ILE A 157 -12.48 -0.08 19.13
C ILE A 157 -12.82 0.22 20.59
N ASN A 158 -14.02 -0.15 21.04
CA ASN A 158 -14.43 0.05 22.42
C ASN A 158 -13.56 -0.72 23.42
N GLN A 159 -13.23 -1.96 23.10
CA GLN A 159 -12.43 -2.83 23.99
C GLN A 159 -10.97 -2.41 24.08
N TYR A 160 -10.35 -2.10 22.95
CA TYR A 160 -8.90 -1.91 22.86
C TYR A 160 -8.46 -0.45 22.84
N GLN A 161 -9.40 0.49 22.65
CA GLN A 161 -9.15 1.94 22.63
C GLN A 161 -7.92 2.27 21.77
N PRO A 162 -7.94 1.94 20.44
CA PRO A 162 -6.77 2.05 19.59
C PRO A 162 -6.31 3.49 19.43
N ALA A 163 -5.00 3.70 19.44
CA ALA A 163 -4.40 4.99 19.13
C ALA A 163 -4.45 5.29 17.62
N VAL A 164 -4.48 4.25 16.79
CA VAL A 164 -4.65 4.36 15.34
C VAL A 164 -5.50 3.20 14.81
N VAL A 165 -6.43 3.51 13.92
CA VAL A 165 -7.13 2.55 13.06
C VAL A 165 -6.69 2.78 11.62
N PHE A 166 -6.13 1.77 10.96
CA PHE A 166 -5.82 1.80 9.53
C PHE A 166 -6.93 1.12 8.72
N LEU A 167 -7.41 1.79 7.67
CA LEU A 167 -8.38 1.26 6.72
C LEU A 167 -7.86 1.47 5.30
N ALA A 168 -7.44 0.40 4.62
CA ALA A 168 -7.06 0.48 3.21
C ALA A 168 -8.33 0.59 2.33
N TYR A 169 -8.37 1.59 1.45
CA TYR A 169 -9.56 1.94 0.69
C TYR A 169 -9.21 2.42 -0.74
N PRO A 170 -9.27 1.53 -1.72
CA PRO A 170 -9.63 0.09 -1.72
C PRO A 170 -8.71 -0.79 -0.88
N ASN A 171 -9.29 -1.87 -0.31
CA ASN A 171 -8.54 -2.79 0.53
C ASN A 171 -7.51 -3.62 -0.26
N ASN A 172 -6.40 -3.95 0.33
CA ASN A 172 -5.38 -4.85 -0.21
C ASN A 172 -5.21 -6.02 0.78
N PRO A 173 -5.43 -7.30 0.36
CA PRO A 173 -5.38 -7.78 -1.03
C PRO A 173 -6.75 -8.01 -1.70
N THR A 174 -7.85 -7.62 -1.11
CA THR A 174 -9.19 -7.99 -1.56
C THR A 174 -9.74 -7.11 -2.70
N GLY A 175 -9.26 -5.86 -2.81
CA GLY A 175 -9.60 -4.93 -3.88
C GLY A 175 -10.96 -4.23 -3.74
N ASN A 176 -11.78 -4.62 -2.76
CA ASN A 176 -13.09 -4.03 -2.53
C ASN A 176 -13.03 -2.66 -1.83
N LEU A 177 -14.11 -1.93 -1.94
CA LEU A 177 -14.39 -0.73 -1.14
C LEU A 177 -15.26 -1.11 0.04
N PHE A 178 -14.99 -0.54 1.20
CA PHE A 178 -15.84 -0.65 2.36
C PHE A 178 -17.02 0.32 2.28
N ASP A 179 -18.08 0.03 3.04
CA ASP A 179 -19.22 0.94 3.13
C ASP A 179 -18.83 2.26 3.82
N GLU A 180 -19.20 3.38 3.22
CA GLU A 180 -18.82 4.72 3.69
C GLU A 180 -19.49 5.10 5.03
N ASN A 181 -20.68 4.57 5.32
CA ASN A 181 -21.35 4.83 6.59
C ASN A 181 -20.63 4.04 7.69
N THR A 182 -20.29 2.79 7.45
CA THR A 182 -19.50 1.97 8.38
C THR A 182 -18.13 2.62 8.66
N ILE A 183 -17.45 3.16 7.64
CA ILE A 183 -16.20 3.89 7.85
C ILE A 183 -16.44 5.14 8.72
N SER A 184 -17.52 5.89 8.48
CA SER A 184 -17.86 7.07 9.27
C SER A 184 -18.14 6.73 10.74
N GLU A 185 -18.87 5.65 11.00
CA GLU A 185 -19.11 5.14 12.35
C GLU A 185 -17.81 4.76 13.07
N ILE A 186 -16.86 4.13 12.34
CA ILE A 186 -15.55 3.80 12.86
C ILE A 186 -14.74 5.06 13.22
N ILE A 187 -14.79 6.10 12.36
CA ILE A 187 -14.10 7.37 12.61
C ILE A 187 -14.66 8.05 13.87
N ASP A 188 -15.99 8.12 13.99
CA ASP A 188 -16.67 8.72 15.15
C ASP A 188 -16.40 7.96 16.45
N ALA A 189 -16.30 6.62 16.38
CA ALA A 189 -16.07 5.77 17.56
C ALA A 189 -14.59 5.70 17.97
N ALA A 190 -13.66 5.97 17.06
CA ALA A 190 -12.23 5.83 17.33
C ALA A 190 -11.71 6.91 18.27
N PRO A 191 -11.08 6.55 19.43
CA PRO A 191 -10.53 7.53 20.36
C PRO A 191 -9.24 8.20 19.85
N GLY A 192 -8.58 7.58 18.88
CA GLY A 192 -7.35 8.05 18.25
C GLY A 192 -7.52 8.34 16.77
N LEU A 193 -6.42 8.33 16.03
CA LEU A 193 -6.41 8.59 14.60
C LEU A 193 -7.09 7.48 13.79
N VAL A 194 -7.78 7.86 12.72
CA VAL A 194 -8.20 6.94 11.65
C VAL A 194 -7.48 7.34 10.37
N VAL A 195 -6.78 6.40 9.76
CA VAL A 195 -6.02 6.61 8.54
C VAL A 195 -6.68 5.84 7.41
N LEU A 196 -7.27 6.56 6.46
CA LEU A 196 -7.75 6.00 5.20
C LEU A 196 -6.56 5.91 4.24
N ASP A 197 -6.10 4.68 4.00
CA ASP A 197 -5.02 4.40 3.05
C ASP A 197 -5.61 4.25 1.64
N GLU A 198 -5.57 5.33 0.90
CA GLU A 198 -6.03 5.44 -0.47
C GLU A 198 -4.92 5.19 -1.50
N ALA A 199 -4.02 4.24 -1.26
CA ALA A 199 -2.92 3.92 -2.17
C ALA A 199 -3.38 3.58 -3.60
N TYR A 200 -4.62 3.12 -3.75
CA TYR A 200 -5.22 2.73 -5.03
C TYR A 200 -6.26 3.74 -5.53
N SER A 201 -6.32 4.95 -4.99
CA SER A 201 -7.32 5.99 -5.33
C SER A 201 -7.39 6.32 -6.82
N SER A 202 -6.28 6.24 -7.57
CA SER A 202 -6.25 6.46 -9.03
C SER A 202 -7.15 5.50 -9.81
N PHE A 203 -7.51 4.35 -9.24
CA PHE A 203 -8.34 3.32 -9.86
C PHE A 203 -9.74 3.22 -9.27
N SER A 204 -10.01 3.97 -8.20
CA SER A 204 -11.28 4.00 -7.49
C SER A 204 -12.09 5.24 -7.92
N GLU A 205 -13.42 5.10 -7.91
CA GLU A 205 -14.35 6.21 -8.13
C GLU A 205 -14.72 6.92 -6.81
N LYS A 206 -14.26 6.37 -5.67
CA LYS A 206 -14.58 6.86 -4.33
C LYS A 206 -13.33 7.25 -3.57
N SER A 207 -13.47 8.26 -2.72
CA SER A 207 -12.40 8.80 -1.88
C SER A 207 -12.98 9.50 -0.65
N PHE A 208 -12.25 9.46 0.45
CA PHE A 208 -12.54 10.24 1.65
C PHE A 208 -11.87 11.62 1.65
N MET A 209 -11.13 11.98 0.60
CA MET A 209 -10.52 13.31 0.48
C MET A 209 -11.52 14.43 0.70
N GLN A 210 -12.74 14.30 0.16
CA GLN A 210 -13.83 15.29 0.31
C GLN A 210 -14.45 15.29 1.72
N ARG A 211 -14.10 14.33 2.57
CA ARG A 211 -14.56 14.23 3.96
C ARG A 211 -13.53 14.77 4.95
N LEU A 212 -12.32 15.14 4.49
CA LEU A 212 -11.35 15.87 5.31
C LEU A 212 -11.98 17.19 5.82
N GLY A 213 -11.77 17.46 7.10
CA GLY A 213 -12.42 18.59 7.79
C GLY A 213 -13.79 18.29 8.39
N ALA A 214 -14.46 17.20 7.98
CA ALA A 214 -15.67 16.72 8.66
C ALA A 214 -15.37 15.97 9.96
N PHE A 215 -14.15 15.42 10.08
CA PHE A 215 -13.66 14.69 11.24
C PHE A 215 -12.28 15.22 11.64
N ASP A 216 -12.07 15.45 12.90
CA ASP A 216 -10.84 16.05 13.45
C ASP A 216 -9.71 15.01 13.65
N ASN A 217 -10.03 13.71 13.57
CA ASN A 217 -9.13 12.57 13.73
C ASN A 217 -8.91 11.77 12.43
N LEU A 218 -9.42 12.25 11.28
CA LEU A 218 -9.25 11.60 9.99
C LEU A 218 -7.99 12.08 9.28
N LEU A 219 -7.16 11.12 8.84
CA LEU A 219 -6.06 11.34 7.90
C LEU A 219 -6.31 10.53 6.62
N VAL A 220 -5.98 11.11 5.48
CA VAL A 220 -5.95 10.39 4.19
C VAL A 220 -4.50 10.21 3.77
N MET A 221 -4.13 8.97 3.50
CA MET A 221 -2.80 8.61 3.00
C MET A 221 -2.90 8.16 1.54
N ARG A 222 -2.04 8.69 0.68
CA ARG A 222 -1.92 8.33 -0.74
C ARG A 222 -0.49 8.02 -1.13
N THR A 223 -0.30 7.45 -2.31
CA THR A 223 1.02 7.24 -2.91
C THR A 223 0.97 7.46 -4.42
N LEU A 224 2.06 7.93 -4.99
CA LEU A 224 2.24 7.98 -6.44
C LEU A 224 2.78 6.65 -7.01
N SER A 225 3.13 5.69 -6.14
CA SER A 225 3.70 4.41 -6.57
C SER A 225 2.77 3.62 -7.49
N LYS A 226 1.47 3.65 -7.23
CA LYS A 226 0.51 2.88 -8.01
C LYS A 226 0.05 3.60 -9.28
N SER A 227 0.21 4.92 -9.31
CA SER A 227 -0.12 5.75 -10.47
C SER A 227 0.92 5.71 -11.60
N GLY A 228 2.07 5.05 -11.40
CA GLY A 228 3.15 4.95 -12.39
C GLY A 228 4.49 5.55 -11.96
N LEU A 229 4.61 6.00 -10.71
CA LEU A 229 5.82 6.63 -10.19
C LEU A 229 6.42 5.84 -9.00
N ALA A 230 6.34 4.51 -9.06
CA ALA A 230 6.83 3.64 -7.98
C ALA A 230 8.31 3.89 -7.64
N GLY A 231 9.15 4.14 -8.66
CA GLY A 231 10.58 4.42 -8.50
C GLY A 231 10.90 5.75 -7.82
N LEU A 232 9.96 6.70 -7.77
CA LEU A 232 10.16 7.98 -7.09
C LEU A 232 9.92 7.91 -5.59
N ARG A 233 9.32 6.83 -5.08
CA ARG A 233 9.08 6.59 -3.66
C ARG A 233 8.36 7.75 -2.95
N LEU A 234 7.21 8.20 -3.47
CA LEU A 234 6.44 9.30 -2.90
C LEU A 234 5.14 8.83 -2.26
N GLY A 235 5.07 8.94 -0.95
CA GLY A 235 3.88 8.84 -0.12
C GLY A 235 3.41 10.23 0.31
N ILE A 236 2.11 10.40 0.47
CA ILE A 236 1.46 11.68 0.82
C ILE A 236 0.49 11.41 1.96
N LEU A 237 0.65 12.11 3.09
CA LEU A 237 -0.27 12.08 4.22
C LEU A 237 -0.93 13.46 4.33
N ILE A 238 -2.26 13.47 4.43
CA ILE A 238 -3.07 14.68 4.37
C ILE A 238 -4.04 14.66 5.55
N GLY A 239 -4.20 15.81 6.22
CA GLY A 239 -5.15 15.94 7.32
C GLY A 239 -4.98 17.21 8.11
N PRO A 240 -5.67 17.35 9.26
CA PRO A 240 -5.58 18.53 10.12
C PRO A 240 -4.15 18.81 10.59
N ALA A 241 -3.72 20.07 10.52
CA ALA A 241 -2.39 20.50 10.93
C ALA A 241 -2.06 20.10 12.37
N LEU A 242 -3.06 20.10 13.26
CA LEU A 242 -2.90 19.68 14.66
C LEU A 242 -2.19 18.31 14.81
N TRP A 243 -2.53 17.34 13.96
CA TRP A 243 -1.92 16.02 13.95
C TRP A 243 -0.62 15.98 13.14
N LEU A 244 -0.65 16.55 11.94
CA LEU A 244 0.49 16.47 11.03
C LEU A 244 1.72 17.19 11.57
N ASP A 245 1.57 18.34 12.27
CA ASP A 245 2.67 19.04 12.91
C ASP A 245 3.38 18.19 13.99
N GLN A 246 2.67 17.26 14.64
CA GLN A 246 3.30 16.34 15.57
C GLN A 246 4.02 15.19 14.86
N LEU A 247 3.40 14.65 13.80
CA LEU A 247 3.99 13.58 13.00
C LEU A 247 5.24 14.07 12.24
N ASP A 248 5.25 15.31 11.77
CA ASP A 248 6.38 15.92 11.06
C ASP A 248 7.67 15.99 11.91
N LYS A 249 7.55 16.03 13.23
CA LYS A 249 8.70 15.99 14.14
C LYS A 249 9.48 14.67 14.10
N LEU A 250 8.85 13.60 13.61
CA LEU A 250 9.46 12.26 13.45
C LEU A 250 10.02 12.05 12.04
N ARG A 251 9.59 12.86 11.09
CA ARG A 251 10.13 12.83 9.73
C ARG A 251 11.57 13.32 9.74
N LEU A 252 12.47 12.52 9.17
CA LEU A 252 13.85 12.93 9.03
C LEU A 252 13.98 14.09 8.04
N PRO A 253 14.85 15.09 8.31
CA PRO A 253 15.07 16.19 7.39
C PRO A 253 15.58 15.67 6.04
N TYR A 254 15.14 16.31 4.96
CA TYR A 254 15.54 15.95 3.59
C TYR A 254 15.14 14.53 3.15
N ASN A 255 14.12 13.93 3.74
CA ASN A 255 13.70 12.55 3.46
C ASN A 255 13.33 12.33 1.98
N ILE A 256 12.82 13.33 1.27
CA ILE A 256 12.54 13.25 -0.17
C ILE A 256 13.75 13.84 -0.93
N ASN A 257 14.44 13.02 -1.67
CA ASN A 257 15.64 13.41 -2.40
C ASN A 257 15.36 14.38 -3.56
N THR A 258 16.40 15.08 -4.01
CA THR A 258 16.33 16.12 -5.05
C THR A 258 15.70 15.62 -6.36
N LEU A 259 16.07 14.42 -6.81
CA LEU A 259 15.57 13.87 -8.08
C LEU A 259 14.10 13.51 -7.97
N SER A 260 13.68 12.86 -6.87
CA SER A 260 12.27 12.56 -6.64
C SER A 260 11.39 13.80 -6.62
N GLN A 261 11.83 14.89 -5.96
CA GLN A 261 11.09 16.15 -5.96
C GLN A 261 10.95 16.72 -7.37
N LYS A 262 12.08 16.94 -8.06
CA LYS A 262 12.11 17.60 -9.38
C LYS A 262 11.40 16.79 -10.47
N LEU A 263 11.60 15.46 -10.50
CA LEU A 263 10.94 14.59 -11.48
C LEU A 263 9.45 14.49 -11.21
N ALA A 264 9.04 14.42 -9.94
CA ALA A 264 7.62 14.44 -9.62
C ALA A 264 6.95 15.76 -10.04
N GLU A 265 7.57 16.91 -9.75
CA GLU A 265 7.06 18.23 -10.19
C GLU A 265 6.86 18.27 -11.72
N LEU A 266 7.86 17.79 -12.49
CA LEU A 266 7.76 17.73 -13.95
C LEU A 266 6.60 16.82 -14.39
N ILE A 267 6.53 15.58 -13.88
CA ILE A 267 5.53 14.60 -14.33
C ILE A 267 4.13 15.03 -13.92
N LEU A 268 3.97 15.59 -12.71
CA LEU A 268 2.69 16.09 -12.22
C LEU A 268 2.18 17.31 -13.00
N SER A 269 3.05 18.07 -13.67
CA SER A 269 2.61 19.10 -14.63
C SER A 269 1.84 18.53 -15.83
N ARG A 270 1.97 17.23 -16.07
CA ARG A 270 1.28 16.45 -17.10
C ARG A 270 0.53 15.27 -16.45
N TYR A 271 -0.16 15.55 -15.36
CA TYR A 271 -0.93 14.54 -14.61
C TYR A 271 -2.02 13.86 -15.45
N ASP A 272 -2.48 14.55 -16.50
CA ASP A 272 -3.39 14.01 -17.53
C ASP A 272 -2.92 12.66 -18.10
N ILE A 273 -1.61 12.47 -18.29
CA ILE A 273 -1.01 11.22 -18.79
C ILE A 273 -1.27 10.08 -17.80
N LEU A 274 -1.02 10.29 -16.51
CA LEU A 274 -1.24 9.29 -15.48
C LEU A 274 -2.72 8.95 -15.31
N GLN A 275 -3.61 9.94 -15.46
CA GLN A 275 -5.06 9.73 -15.44
C GLN A 275 -5.52 8.86 -16.61
N GLN A 276 -5.04 9.13 -17.85
CA GLN A 276 -5.34 8.31 -19.02
C GLN A 276 -4.86 6.87 -18.84
N GLN A 277 -3.65 6.66 -18.32
CA GLN A 277 -3.14 5.33 -18.02
C GLN A 277 -4.02 4.61 -16.98
N ALA A 278 -4.46 5.31 -15.93
CA ALA A 278 -5.36 4.75 -14.92
C ALA A 278 -6.71 4.34 -15.53
N GLU A 279 -7.26 5.12 -16.48
CA GLU A 279 -8.49 4.77 -17.21
C GLU A 279 -8.32 3.49 -18.05
N ILE A 280 -7.20 3.34 -18.75
CA ILE A 280 -6.89 2.13 -19.50
C ILE A 280 -6.81 0.93 -18.55
N ILE A 281 -6.14 1.06 -17.41
CA ILE A 281 -6.03 0.00 -16.40
C ILE A 281 -7.42 -0.36 -15.85
N ARG A 282 -8.30 0.60 -15.56
CA ARG A 282 -9.69 0.33 -15.15
C ARG A 282 -10.46 -0.46 -16.19
N SER A 283 -10.32 -0.09 -17.47
CA SER A 283 -10.93 -0.83 -18.59
C SER A 283 -10.39 -2.25 -18.69
N ASN A 284 -9.08 -2.42 -18.61
CA ASN A 284 -8.40 -3.72 -18.66
C ASN A 284 -8.80 -4.59 -17.44
N ARG A 285 -8.92 -4.00 -16.25
CA ARG A 285 -9.44 -4.69 -15.05
C ARG A 285 -10.80 -5.33 -15.30
N SER A 286 -11.71 -4.58 -15.90
CA SER A 286 -13.07 -5.07 -16.19
C SER A 286 -13.07 -6.23 -17.19
N LYS A 287 -12.18 -6.20 -18.18
CA LYS A 287 -12.00 -7.28 -19.16
C LYS A 287 -11.38 -8.51 -18.49
N LEU A 288 -10.29 -8.32 -17.74
CA LEU A 288 -9.59 -9.40 -17.04
C LEU A 288 -10.50 -10.10 -16.01
N PHE A 289 -11.31 -9.33 -15.29
CA PHE A 289 -12.31 -9.90 -14.36
C PHE A 289 -13.28 -10.84 -15.07
N LYS A 290 -13.86 -10.42 -16.20
CA LYS A 290 -14.75 -11.25 -17.02
C LYS A 290 -14.07 -12.51 -17.56
N GLN A 291 -12.83 -12.41 -17.97
CA GLN A 291 -12.03 -13.55 -18.45
C GLN A 291 -11.80 -14.56 -17.29
N LEU A 292 -11.41 -14.09 -16.09
CA LEU A 292 -11.24 -14.94 -14.92
C LEU A 292 -12.56 -15.63 -14.50
N GLN A 293 -13.66 -14.89 -14.51
CA GLN A 293 -15.00 -15.42 -14.18
C GLN A 293 -15.43 -16.53 -15.15
N GLY A 294 -14.97 -16.51 -16.39
CA GLY A 294 -15.26 -17.52 -17.40
C GLY A 294 -14.36 -18.78 -17.32
N ILE A 295 -13.43 -18.88 -16.37
CA ILE A 295 -12.56 -20.05 -16.21
C ILE A 295 -13.12 -20.95 -15.11
N GLU A 296 -13.39 -22.20 -15.44
CA GLU A 296 -13.83 -23.20 -14.45
C GLU A 296 -12.75 -23.39 -13.37
N GLY A 297 -13.16 -23.43 -12.12
CA GLY A 297 -12.23 -23.55 -10.98
C GLY A 297 -11.63 -22.23 -10.51
N VAL A 298 -12.01 -21.10 -11.09
CA VAL A 298 -11.55 -19.74 -10.71
C VAL A 298 -12.71 -18.89 -10.23
N SER A 299 -12.60 -18.32 -9.05
CA SER A 299 -13.62 -17.43 -8.45
C SER A 299 -13.01 -16.07 -8.12
N PRO A 300 -13.13 -15.06 -9.01
CA PRO A 300 -12.60 -13.71 -8.77
C PRO A 300 -13.59 -12.86 -7.96
N TRP A 301 -13.06 -11.94 -7.14
CA TRP A 301 -13.82 -10.86 -6.51
C TRP A 301 -13.73 -9.56 -7.32
N HIS A 302 -14.78 -8.75 -7.24
CA HIS A 302 -14.76 -7.41 -7.80
C HIS A 302 -13.70 -6.54 -7.13
N SER A 303 -13.03 -5.72 -7.93
CA SER A 303 -11.95 -4.86 -7.44
C SER A 303 -12.15 -3.41 -7.90
N SER A 304 -11.82 -2.47 -7.02
CA SER A 304 -11.68 -1.04 -7.29
C SER A 304 -10.23 -0.58 -7.32
N ALA A 305 -9.26 -1.53 -7.23
CA ALA A 305 -7.81 -1.29 -7.33
C ALA A 305 -7.27 -1.68 -8.72
N ASN A 306 -5.95 -1.66 -8.90
CA ASN A 306 -5.28 -2.14 -10.12
C ASN A 306 -4.86 -3.62 -10.05
N PHE A 307 -5.58 -4.43 -9.30
CA PHE A 307 -5.36 -5.87 -9.18
C PHE A 307 -6.69 -6.59 -8.97
N ILE A 308 -6.69 -7.90 -9.13
CA ILE A 308 -7.85 -8.76 -8.86
C ILE A 308 -7.41 -9.89 -7.93
N LEU A 309 -8.14 -10.07 -6.83
CA LEU A 309 -8.07 -11.26 -6.00
C LEU A 309 -8.98 -12.34 -6.61
N PHE A 310 -8.49 -13.58 -6.68
CA PHE A 310 -9.27 -14.72 -7.11
C PHE A 310 -8.90 -15.98 -6.34
N LYS A 311 -9.86 -16.88 -6.15
CA LYS A 311 -9.68 -18.15 -5.47
C LYS A 311 -9.64 -19.29 -6.47
N MET A 312 -8.74 -20.24 -6.23
CA MET A 312 -8.74 -21.55 -6.87
C MET A 312 -9.70 -22.48 -6.11
N THR A 313 -10.67 -23.09 -6.82
CA THR A 313 -11.69 -23.96 -6.17
C THR A 313 -11.43 -25.44 -6.35
N ASN A 314 -10.67 -25.83 -7.38
CA ASN A 314 -10.42 -27.23 -7.76
C ASN A 314 -8.97 -27.66 -7.55
N THR A 315 -8.06 -26.72 -7.22
CA THR A 315 -6.64 -26.97 -7.00
C THR A 315 -6.08 -25.95 -5.99
N SER A 316 -4.87 -26.13 -5.50
CA SER A 316 -4.26 -25.17 -4.56
C SER A 316 -3.62 -23.99 -5.28
N ALA A 317 -3.62 -22.83 -4.61
CA ALA A 317 -2.94 -21.63 -5.09
C ALA A 317 -1.42 -21.87 -5.28
N ASP A 318 -0.81 -22.71 -4.46
CA ASP A 318 0.63 -23.03 -4.54
C ASP A 318 0.97 -23.74 -5.84
N VAL A 319 0.16 -24.74 -6.24
CA VAL A 319 0.35 -25.49 -7.51
C VAL A 319 0.23 -24.53 -8.69
N ILE A 320 -0.81 -23.70 -8.71
CA ILE A 320 -1.02 -22.73 -9.82
C ILE A 320 0.09 -21.68 -9.84
N SER A 321 0.49 -21.15 -8.69
CA SER A 321 1.58 -20.18 -8.60
C SER A 321 2.90 -20.74 -9.16
N ALA A 322 3.26 -21.97 -8.79
CA ALA A 322 4.46 -22.64 -9.32
C ALA A 322 4.36 -22.85 -10.85
N ALA A 323 3.22 -23.33 -11.33
CA ALA A 323 3.01 -23.55 -12.75
C ALA A 323 3.02 -22.26 -13.60
N LEU A 324 2.59 -21.11 -13.03
CA LEU A 324 2.68 -19.80 -13.68
C LEU A 324 4.13 -19.31 -13.74
N ILE A 325 4.91 -19.49 -12.67
CA ILE A 325 6.35 -19.17 -12.64
C ILE A 325 7.10 -19.93 -13.73
N GLU A 326 6.86 -21.25 -13.89
CA GLU A 326 7.45 -22.07 -14.96
C GLU A 326 7.11 -21.54 -16.38
N ARG A 327 6.01 -20.81 -16.52
CA ARG A 327 5.56 -20.21 -17.78
C ARG A 327 5.93 -18.72 -17.92
N GLY A 328 6.83 -18.24 -17.05
CA GLY A 328 7.31 -16.86 -17.11
C GLY A 328 6.31 -15.80 -16.61
N ILE A 329 5.32 -16.16 -15.81
CA ILE A 329 4.33 -15.24 -15.24
C ILE A 329 4.50 -15.17 -13.72
N LEU A 330 4.73 -13.96 -13.20
CA LEU A 330 4.87 -13.73 -11.76
C LEU A 330 3.64 -12.99 -11.21
N ILE A 331 2.84 -13.68 -10.39
CA ILE A 331 1.72 -13.11 -9.63
C ILE A 331 1.92 -13.33 -8.12
N LYS A 332 1.10 -12.69 -7.30
CA LYS A 332 1.23 -12.84 -5.84
C LYS A 332 0.38 -14.00 -5.32
N ASN A 333 1.03 -15.01 -4.76
CA ASN A 333 0.36 -15.99 -3.92
C ASN A 333 0.11 -15.37 -2.53
N VAL A 334 -1.15 -15.27 -2.13
CA VAL A 334 -1.58 -14.71 -0.84
C VAL A 334 -2.19 -15.77 0.08
N SER A 335 -2.21 -17.04 -0.34
CA SER A 335 -2.86 -18.15 0.36
C SER A 335 -2.37 -18.35 1.80
N GLY A 336 -1.08 -18.12 2.05
CA GLY A 336 -0.47 -18.28 3.37
C GLY A 336 -0.56 -17.06 4.30
N SER A 337 -1.09 -15.92 3.81
CA SER A 337 -1.05 -14.66 4.58
C SER A 337 -2.11 -14.60 5.67
N PHE A 338 -3.32 -15.08 5.40
CA PHE A 338 -4.45 -15.11 6.32
C PHE A 338 -5.31 -16.34 6.05
N PRO A 339 -5.96 -16.94 7.08
CA PRO A 339 -6.83 -18.11 6.88
C PRO A 339 -7.97 -17.90 5.86
N ALA A 340 -8.51 -16.67 5.81
CA ALA A 340 -9.58 -16.30 4.87
C ALA A 340 -9.11 -16.27 3.41
N LEU A 341 -7.79 -16.21 3.15
CA LEU A 341 -7.20 -16.17 1.82
C LEU A 341 -6.69 -17.55 1.34
N LYS A 342 -7.09 -18.64 2.02
CA LYS A 342 -6.70 -19.98 1.60
C LYS A 342 -7.07 -20.21 0.13
N ASP A 343 -6.10 -20.69 -0.65
CA ASP A 343 -6.18 -20.92 -2.09
C ASP A 343 -6.46 -19.65 -2.93
N CYS A 344 -6.10 -18.48 -2.42
CA CYS A 344 -6.23 -17.22 -3.13
C CYS A 344 -4.91 -16.76 -3.76
N LEU A 345 -5.05 -16.19 -4.96
CA LEU A 345 -4.01 -15.55 -5.74
C LEU A 345 -4.43 -14.12 -6.04
N ARG A 346 -3.45 -13.20 -6.17
CA ARG A 346 -3.72 -11.82 -6.56
C ARG A 346 -2.89 -11.49 -7.80
N VAL A 347 -3.56 -11.05 -8.87
CA VAL A 347 -2.93 -10.63 -10.12
C VAL A 347 -3.05 -9.13 -10.30
N THR A 348 -1.96 -8.46 -10.63
CA THR A 348 -1.95 -7.05 -11.08
C THR A 348 -2.57 -6.95 -12.46
N VAL A 349 -3.31 -5.89 -12.74
CA VAL A 349 -3.83 -5.58 -14.08
C VAL A 349 -2.71 -4.99 -14.92
N GLY A 350 -2.24 -5.76 -15.89
CA GLY A 350 -1.20 -5.39 -16.84
C GLY A 350 -1.73 -4.71 -18.10
N THR A 351 -0.88 -4.64 -19.10
CA THR A 351 -1.27 -4.31 -20.49
C THR A 351 -2.22 -5.37 -21.03
N VAL A 352 -2.79 -5.13 -22.21
CA VAL A 352 -3.67 -6.12 -22.87
C VAL A 352 -2.89 -7.41 -23.12
N ASP A 353 -1.67 -7.31 -23.66
CA ASP A 353 -0.85 -8.48 -24.02
C ASP A 353 -0.41 -9.26 -22.78
N GLU A 354 -0.02 -8.57 -21.68
CA GLU A 354 0.35 -9.22 -20.41
C GLU A 354 -0.84 -9.95 -19.78
N ASN A 355 -2.02 -9.35 -19.81
CA ASN A 355 -3.24 -9.97 -19.31
C ASN A 355 -3.64 -11.19 -20.13
N GLU A 356 -3.52 -11.13 -21.47
CA GLU A 356 -3.79 -12.27 -22.36
C GLU A 356 -2.80 -13.41 -22.11
N ALA A 357 -1.50 -13.10 -22.00
CA ALA A 357 -0.48 -14.08 -21.69
C ALA A 357 -0.74 -14.76 -20.34
N PHE A 358 -1.13 -14.00 -19.31
CA PHE A 358 -1.52 -14.52 -18.00
C PHE A 358 -2.73 -15.47 -18.11
N ILE A 359 -3.79 -15.08 -18.83
CA ILE A 359 -5.00 -15.91 -18.98
C ILE A 359 -4.69 -17.23 -19.70
N VAL A 360 -3.84 -17.19 -20.75
CA VAL A 360 -3.40 -18.39 -21.46
C VAL A 360 -2.61 -19.30 -20.52
N ALA A 361 -1.63 -18.75 -19.81
CA ALA A 361 -0.80 -19.51 -18.85
C ALA A 361 -1.64 -20.11 -17.72
N LEU A 362 -2.62 -19.36 -17.18
CA LEU A 362 -3.52 -19.84 -16.13
C LEU A 362 -4.38 -21.04 -16.60
N LYS A 363 -4.96 -20.96 -17.78
CA LYS A 363 -5.75 -22.08 -18.36
C LYS A 363 -4.92 -23.32 -18.55
N LEU A 364 -3.68 -23.19 -19.05
CA LEU A 364 -2.75 -24.30 -19.19
C LEU A 364 -2.36 -24.89 -17.83
N ALA A 365 -2.12 -24.04 -16.82
CA ALA A 365 -1.78 -24.47 -15.46
C ALA A 365 -2.93 -25.25 -14.77
N ILE A 366 -4.17 -24.92 -15.06
CA ILE A 366 -5.36 -25.63 -14.52
C ILE A 366 -5.57 -26.98 -15.24
N SER A 367 -5.19 -27.08 -16.51
CA SER A 367 -5.40 -28.29 -17.33
C SER A 367 -4.27 -29.31 -17.16
N SER A 368 -3.15 -28.95 -16.50
CA SER A 368 -2.01 -29.80 -16.24
C SER A 368 -2.17 -30.58 -14.94
#